data_392d47450dad8be98e219062710907fc
#
_entry.id   392d47450dad8be98e219062710907fc
#
_cell.length_a   1.000
_cell.length_b   1.000
_cell.length_c   1.000
_cell.angle_alpha   90.00
_cell.angle_beta   90.00
_cell.angle_gamma   90.00
#
_symmetry.space_group_name_H-M   'P 1'
#
loop_
_entity.id
_entity.type
_entity.pdbx_description
1 polymer ?
#
loop_
_entity_poly.entity_id
_entity_poly.type
_entity_poly.pdbx_seq_one_letter_code
_entity_poly.pdbx_strand_id
1 'polypeptide(L)'
;MAAMHYHLCLASNWEYDEGFIRLLDSACRARGLGFLTITSSNLADVLPLLSSGEAGFSSLLDRASESDPAFLPLVEIARTTGARRFNPRELADLSYDKAAMHYKFIEAGIHTPHTIILPSHNDMPDLPDLNISPLGAKFSVKPARGGGGEGVRNEVTRLEDVRGERAVFPEQQYLLQAHVAPRMLHGYPAWFRVIHCLGEIHPSFWDVTTHVYSPLPQDSTVSNDLRIVTKLIAAVCQLDLFSSELALTEDGRLLAVDYVNDPIDLRLQSQAADGVPDEIVSAISRKLVDALLASEKSEGSYEREGC
;
A
#
# COMPACT_ATOMS: atom_id res chain seq x y z
N MET A 1 2.68 1.74 39.82
CA MET A 1 1.39 1.50 39.12
C MET A 1 1.67 0.51 38.01
N ALA A 2 0.74 -0.40 37.68
CA ALA A 2 0.94 -1.26 36.51
C ALA A 2 0.94 -0.38 35.24
N ALA A 3 1.89 -0.61 34.33
CA ALA A 3 1.96 0.13 33.07
C ALA A 3 0.69 -0.14 32.26
N MET A 4 0.16 0.89 31.61
CA MET A 4 -0.96 0.73 30.66
C MET A 4 -0.45 0.01 29.43
N HIS A 5 -1.10 -1.08 29.05
CA HIS A 5 -0.70 -1.85 27.86
C HIS A 5 -1.83 -1.99 26.86
N TYR A 6 -1.51 -1.74 25.58
CA TYR A 6 -2.43 -1.85 24.45
C TYR A 6 -1.99 -2.97 23.51
N HIS A 7 -2.94 -3.70 22.96
CA HIS A 7 -2.65 -4.75 21.99
C HIS A 7 -2.31 -4.18 20.61
N LEU A 8 -2.97 -3.08 20.25
CA LEU A 8 -2.75 -2.38 18.99
C LEU A 8 -2.64 -0.87 19.23
N CYS A 9 -1.57 -0.28 18.71
CA CYS A 9 -1.42 1.15 18.52
C CYS A 9 -1.62 1.47 17.03
N LEU A 10 -2.50 2.43 16.72
CA LEU A 10 -2.67 3.00 15.40
C LEU A 10 -2.13 4.44 15.41
N ALA A 11 -1.14 4.72 14.58
CA ALA A 11 -0.71 6.07 14.26
C ALA A 11 -1.44 6.56 13.00
N SER A 12 -2.16 7.68 13.09
CA SER A 12 -2.89 8.27 11.97
C SER A 12 -2.83 9.79 12.02
N ASN A 13 -2.52 10.41 10.87
CA ASN A 13 -2.52 11.86 10.70
C ASN A 13 -3.48 12.33 9.59
N TRP A 14 -4.28 11.40 9.04
CA TRP A 14 -5.22 11.70 7.97
C TRP A 14 -6.66 11.72 8.51
N GLU A 15 -7.31 12.85 8.40
CA GLU A 15 -8.65 13.10 8.94
C GLU A 15 -9.74 12.18 8.35
N TYR A 16 -9.53 11.69 7.13
CA TYR A 16 -10.48 10.79 6.46
C TYR A 16 -10.38 9.32 6.90
N ASP A 17 -9.42 8.95 7.76
CA ASP A 17 -9.30 7.60 8.34
C ASP A 17 -10.35 7.30 9.43
N GLU A 18 -11.15 8.27 9.84
CA GLU A 18 -12.07 8.14 10.98
C GLU A 18 -13.02 6.93 10.88
N GLY A 19 -13.53 6.65 9.67
CA GLY A 19 -14.38 5.49 9.41
C GLY A 19 -13.67 4.17 9.69
N PHE A 20 -12.46 4.02 9.19
CA PHE A 20 -11.60 2.85 9.44
C PHE A 20 -11.21 2.72 10.92
N ILE A 21 -10.82 3.83 11.56
CA ILE A 21 -10.48 3.85 13.00
C ILE A 21 -11.63 3.33 13.85
N ARG A 22 -12.87 3.76 13.59
CA ARG A 22 -14.07 3.28 14.30
C ARG A 22 -14.32 1.79 14.12
N LEU A 23 -14.14 1.27 12.91
CA LEU A 23 -14.30 -0.16 12.63
C LEU A 23 -13.23 -0.98 13.35
N LEU A 24 -11.99 -0.51 13.38
CA LEU A 24 -10.86 -1.18 14.02
C LEU A 24 -11.03 -1.17 15.57
N ASP A 25 -11.41 -0.03 16.16
CA ASP A 25 -11.71 0.09 17.58
C ASP A 25 -12.85 -0.85 17.99
N SER A 26 -13.94 -0.87 17.22
CA SER A 26 -15.05 -1.78 17.44
C SER A 26 -14.65 -3.25 17.38
N ALA A 27 -13.80 -3.61 16.41
CA ALA A 27 -13.29 -4.98 16.28
C ALA A 27 -12.38 -5.37 17.46
N CYS A 28 -11.51 -4.46 17.93
CA CYS A 28 -10.69 -4.68 19.12
C CYS A 28 -11.55 -4.86 20.37
N ARG A 29 -12.51 -3.97 20.61
CA ARG A 29 -13.43 -4.06 21.76
C ARG A 29 -14.23 -5.36 21.77
N ALA A 30 -14.71 -5.80 20.62
CA ALA A 30 -15.47 -7.05 20.51
C ALA A 30 -14.64 -8.29 20.91
N ARG A 31 -13.32 -8.19 20.92
CA ARG A 31 -12.37 -9.24 21.34
C ARG A 31 -11.72 -8.97 22.70
N GLY A 32 -12.10 -7.89 23.40
CA GLY A 32 -11.53 -7.48 24.69
C GLY A 32 -10.10 -6.97 24.59
N LEU A 33 -9.66 -6.50 23.40
CA LEU A 33 -8.32 -6.00 23.15
C LEU A 33 -8.24 -4.50 23.39
N GLY A 34 -7.16 -4.05 24.04
CA GLY A 34 -6.84 -2.63 24.20
C GLY A 34 -6.38 -2.02 22.88
N PHE A 35 -6.99 -0.89 22.51
CA PHE A 35 -6.67 -0.13 21.29
C PHE A 35 -6.27 1.29 21.65
N LEU A 36 -5.16 1.77 21.10
CA LEU A 36 -4.64 3.13 21.26
C LEU A 36 -4.58 3.80 19.91
N THR A 37 -5.28 4.92 19.74
CA THR A 37 -5.14 5.77 18.56
C THR A 37 -4.27 6.97 18.89
N ILE A 38 -3.21 7.19 18.11
CA ILE A 38 -2.32 8.34 18.20
C ILE A 38 -2.47 9.17 16.92
N THR A 39 -2.84 10.43 17.14
CA THR A 39 -3.00 11.44 16.08
C THR A 39 -2.13 12.65 16.39
N SER A 40 -2.02 13.60 15.47
CA SER A 40 -1.31 14.86 15.72
C SER A 40 -1.82 15.61 16.97
N SER A 41 -3.08 15.40 17.36
CA SER A 41 -3.68 16.08 18.52
C SER A 41 -3.23 15.53 19.88
N ASN A 42 -2.81 14.26 19.97
CA ASN A 42 -2.41 13.63 21.24
C ASN A 42 -0.99 13.05 21.24
N LEU A 43 -0.28 13.14 20.13
CA LEU A 43 1.09 12.61 19.99
C LEU A 43 2.03 13.16 21.09
N ALA A 44 1.97 14.48 21.34
CA ALA A 44 2.84 15.14 22.31
C ALA A 44 2.61 14.66 23.75
N ASP A 45 1.38 14.26 24.08
CA ASP A 45 1.02 13.78 25.43
C ASP A 45 1.33 12.28 25.60
N VAL A 46 1.15 11.49 24.55
CA VAL A 46 1.29 10.03 24.62
C VAL A 46 2.75 9.59 24.46
N LEU A 47 3.53 10.26 23.62
CA LEU A 47 4.91 9.87 23.34
C LEU A 47 5.81 9.80 24.59
N PRO A 48 5.75 10.74 25.56
CA PRO A 48 6.49 10.63 26.81
C PRO A 48 6.11 9.39 27.63
N LEU A 49 4.84 9.01 27.70
CA LEU A 49 4.38 7.84 28.44
C LEU A 49 4.88 6.53 27.82
N LEU A 50 4.92 6.48 26.48
CA LEU A 50 5.49 5.32 25.76
C LEU A 50 7.02 5.27 25.97
N SER A 51 7.70 6.39 25.91
CA SER A 51 9.14 6.48 26.07
C SER A 51 9.61 6.14 27.49
N SER A 52 8.81 6.48 28.52
CA SER A 52 9.12 6.16 29.93
C SER A 52 8.74 4.72 30.31
N GLY A 53 7.95 4.01 29.47
CA GLY A 53 7.41 2.69 29.79
C GLY A 53 6.18 2.73 30.70
N GLU A 54 5.61 3.91 30.99
CA GLU A 54 4.34 4.05 31.69
C GLU A 54 3.15 3.54 30.85
N ALA A 55 3.28 3.61 29.53
CA ALA A 55 2.40 2.98 28.58
C ALA A 55 3.20 2.14 27.56
N GLY A 56 2.57 1.15 26.94
CA GLY A 56 3.19 0.32 25.92
C GLY A 56 2.15 -0.31 24.99
N PHE A 57 2.64 -0.90 23.90
CA PHE A 57 1.79 -1.62 22.95
C PHE A 57 2.52 -2.84 22.37
N SER A 58 1.74 -3.88 22.03
CA SER A 58 2.28 -5.11 21.40
C SER A 58 2.40 -5.00 19.89
N SER A 59 1.59 -4.14 19.25
CA SER A 59 1.60 -4.01 17.79
C SER A 59 1.39 -2.55 17.37
N LEU A 60 2.01 -2.16 16.25
CA LEU A 60 1.86 -0.85 15.61
C LEU A 60 1.30 -1.01 14.20
N LEU A 61 0.24 -0.28 13.90
CA LEU A 61 -0.20 0.03 12.54
C LEU A 61 0.14 1.50 12.27
N ASP A 62 1.17 1.72 11.46
CA ASP A 62 1.64 3.07 11.13
C ASP A 62 1.00 3.55 9.83
N ARG A 63 0.23 4.61 9.92
CA ARG A 63 -0.42 5.30 8.79
C ARG A 63 -0.11 6.81 8.81
N ALA A 64 0.95 7.21 9.50
CA ALA A 64 1.26 8.63 9.72
C ALA A 64 2.71 8.99 9.39
N SER A 65 3.68 8.14 9.74
CA SER A 65 5.10 8.50 9.67
C SER A 65 5.64 8.69 8.25
N GLU A 66 4.93 8.17 7.24
CA GLU A 66 5.29 8.35 5.82
C GLU A 66 5.20 9.82 5.42
N SER A 67 4.13 10.50 5.83
CA SER A 67 3.84 11.90 5.49
C SER A 67 4.19 12.90 6.58
N ASP A 68 4.31 12.44 7.86
CA ASP A 68 4.66 13.30 9.01
C ASP A 68 5.77 12.69 9.85
N PRO A 69 7.03 13.21 9.73
CA PRO A 69 8.17 12.73 10.50
C PRO A 69 8.02 12.82 12.03
N ALA A 70 7.05 13.60 12.54
CA ALA A 70 6.79 13.68 13.99
C ALA A 70 6.38 12.33 14.58
N PHE A 71 5.84 11.40 13.77
CA PHE A 71 5.46 10.06 14.17
C PHE A 71 6.60 9.02 14.14
N LEU A 72 7.77 9.34 13.56
CA LEU A 72 8.91 8.42 13.52
C LEU A 72 9.33 7.87 14.90
N PRO A 73 9.25 8.61 16.02
CA PRO A 73 9.53 8.04 17.33
C PRO A 73 8.68 6.85 17.70
N LEU A 74 7.42 6.74 17.23
CA LEU A 74 6.56 5.58 17.46
C LEU A 74 7.08 4.35 16.73
N VAL A 75 7.58 4.51 15.50
CA VAL A 75 8.19 3.44 14.71
C VAL A 75 9.44 2.93 15.42
N GLU A 76 10.25 3.82 15.98
CA GLU A 76 11.46 3.46 16.72
C GLU A 76 11.14 2.75 18.03
N ILE A 77 10.12 3.20 18.77
CA ILE A 77 9.62 2.51 19.98
C ILE A 77 9.17 1.08 19.59
N ALA A 78 8.35 0.93 18.55
CA ALA A 78 7.90 -0.39 18.09
C ALA A 78 9.08 -1.30 17.73
N ARG A 79 10.11 -0.75 17.05
CA ARG A 79 11.30 -1.49 16.65
C ARG A 79 12.12 -1.95 17.88
N THR A 80 12.33 -1.07 18.84
CA THR A 80 13.19 -1.34 20.03
C THR A 80 12.51 -2.20 21.07
N THR A 81 11.19 -2.14 21.19
CA THR A 81 10.41 -3.01 22.09
C THR A 81 10.09 -4.38 21.48
N GLY A 82 10.37 -4.59 20.18
CA GLY A 82 9.99 -5.81 19.48
C GLY A 82 8.50 -5.91 19.17
N ALA A 83 7.75 -4.82 19.24
CA ALA A 83 6.33 -4.79 18.88
C ALA A 83 6.15 -5.18 17.39
N ARG A 84 5.10 -5.95 17.11
CA ARG A 84 4.73 -6.29 15.73
C ARG A 84 4.42 -5.02 14.95
N ARG A 85 4.96 -4.89 13.76
CA ARG A 85 4.70 -3.75 12.87
C ARG A 85 3.92 -4.24 11.66
N PHE A 86 2.70 -3.73 11.50
CA PHE A 86 1.93 -3.92 10.27
C PHE A 86 2.45 -2.92 9.24
N ASN A 87 3.16 -3.48 8.27
CA ASN A 87 4.11 -2.89 7.36
C ASN A 87 5.32 -2.26 8.09
N PRO A 88 6.40 -3.06 8.25
CA PRO A 88 7.67 -2.50 8.70
C PRO A 88 8.11 -1.36 7.77
N ARG A 89 8.45 -0.20 8.33
CA ARG A 89 8.78 1.02 7.59
C ARG A 89 9.86 0.80 6.53
N GLU A 90 10.87 0.02 6.84
CA GLU A 90 11.95 -0.31 5.92
C GLU A 90 11.50 -1.10 4.69
N LEU A 91 10.46 -1.93 4.81
CA LEU A 91 9.86 -2.65 3.68
C LEU A 91 8.89 -1.76 2.89
N ALA A 92 8.13 -0.92 3.60
CA ALA A 92 7.26 0.08 2.99
C ALA A 92 8.06 1.06 2.11
N ASP A 93 9.17 1.61 2.64
CA ASP A 93 10.05 2.53 1.91
C ASP A 93 10.67 1.89 0.64
N LEU A 94 11.02 0.58 0.70
CA LEU A 94 11.49 -0.15 -0.46
C LEU A 94 10.39 -0.36 -1.51
N SER A 95 9.17 -0.63 -1.03
CA SER A 95 8.02 -0.89 -1.90
C SER A 95 7.47 0.37 -2.55
N TYR A 96 7.71 1.53 -1.93
CA TYR A 96 7.33 2.83 -2.44
C TYR A 96 8.14 3.27 -3.68
N ASP A 97 9.33 2.66 -3.88
CA ASP A 97 10.19 2.92 -5.05
C ASP A 97 9.74 2.07 -6.25
N LYS A 98 8.99 2.69 -7.18
CA LYS A 98 8.44 2.03 -8.37
C LYS A 98 9.53 1.50 -9.30
N ALA A 99 10.71 2.15 -9.37
CA ALA A 99 11.79 1.67 -10.19
C ALA A 99 12.42 0.39 -9.63
N ALA A 100 12.67 0.35 -8.33
CA ALA A 100 13.16 -0.84 -7.65
C ALA A 100 12.14 -1.99 -7.70
N MET A 101 10.85 -1.69 -7.48
CA MET A 101 9.78 -2.69 -7.56
C MET A 101 9.59 -3.23 -8.97
N HIS A 102 9.77 -2.42 -10.00
CA HIS A 102 9.70 -2.89 -11.39
C HIS A 102 10.70 -4.02 -11.67
N TYR A 103 11.95 -3.86 -11.27
CA TYR A 103 12.96 -4.90 -11.45
C TYR A 103 12.63 -6.16 -10.65
N LYS A 104 12.20 -6.02 -9.40
CA LYS A 104 11.79 -7.16 -8.56
C LYS A 104 10.60 -7.90 -9.15
N PHE A 105 9.63 -7.19 -9.75
CA PHE A 105 8.47 -7.81 -10.39
C PHE A 105 8.86 -8.62 -11.61
N ILE A 106 9.74 -8.09 -12.46
CA ILE A 106 10.26 -8.83 -13.62
C ILE A 106 11.02 -10.09 -13.15
N GLU A 107 11.87 -9.97 -12.14
CA GLU A 107 12.61 -11.10 -11.57
C GLU A 107 11.68 -12.18 -11.01
N ALA A 108 10.57 -11.78 -10.38
CA ALA A 108 9.56 -12.68 -9.85
C ALA A 108 8.59 -13.23 -10.92
N GLY A 109 8.74 -12.85 -12.20
CA GLY A 109 7.86 -13.29 -13.28
C GLY A 109 6.49 -12.60 -13.28
N ILE A 110 6.34 -11.49 -12.56
CA ILE A 110 5.12 -10.67 -12.58
C ILE A 110 5.16 -9.79 -13.83
N HIS A 111 4.14 -9.89 -14.65
CA HIS A 111 4.05 -9.07 -15.85
C HIS A 111 3.76 -7.60 -15.51
N THR A 112 4.50 -6.71 -16.15
CA THR A 112 4.34 -5.25 -16.07
C THR A 112 4.19 -4.69 -17.48
N PRO A 113 3.64 -3.49 -17.65
CA PRO A 113 3.72 -2.79 -18.93
C PRO A 113 5.18 -2.58 -19.33
N HIS A 114 5.46 -2.52 -20.62
CA HIS A 114 6.80 -2.16 -21.06
C HIS A 114 7.22 -0.82 -20.44
N THR A 115 8.37 -0.80 -19.80
CA THR A 115 8.81 0.34 -19.00
C THR A 115 10.27 0.64 -19.27
N ILE A 116 10.60 1.92 -19.50
CA ILE A 116 11.98 2.42 -19.56
C ILE A 116 12.20 3.22 -18.27
N ILE A 117 13.24 2.86 -17.52
CA ILE A 117 13.61 3.59 -16.29
C ILE A 117 14.73 4.56 -16.65
N LEU A 118 14.50 5.83 -16.37
CA LEU A 118 15.45 6.91 -16.58
C LEU A 118 16.17 7.25 -15.29
N PRO A 119 17.48 7.58 -15.35
CA PRO A 119 18.19 8.15 -14.22
C PRO A 119 17.56 9.48 -13.79
N SER A 120 17.90 9.94 -12.58
CA SER A 120 17.47 11.25 -12.10
C SER A 120 17.94 12.38 -13.05
N HIS A 121 17.26 13.52 -13.01
CA HIS A 121 17.70 14.68 -13.78
C HIS A 121 19.06 15.19 -13.28
N ASN A 122 19.30 15.12 -11.96
CA ASN A 122 20.57 15.54 -11.38
C ASN A 122 21.75 14.68 -11.83
N ASP A 123 21.54 13.36 -12.00
CA ASP A 123 22.60 12.45 -12.48
C ASP A 123 22.79 12.53 -13.98
N MET A 124 21.74 12.80 -14.75
CA MET A 124 21.76 12.87 -16.19
C MET A 124 20.80 13.95 -16.71
N PRO A 125 21.20 15.24 -16.70
CA PRO A 125 20.35 16.34 -17.16
C PRO A 125 19.91 16.18 -18.61
N ASP A 126 20.84 15.80 -19.48
CA ASP A 126 20.57 15.55 -20.89
C ASP A 126 20.25 14.08 -21.13
N LEU A 127 19.02 13.82 -21.63
CA LEU A 127 18.67 12.47 -22.04
C LEU A 127 19.36 12.11 -23.35
N PRO A 128 19.96 10.92 -23.45
CA PRO A 128 20.42 10.39 -24.72
C PRO A 128 19.24 10.17 -25.66
N ASP A 129 19.55 9.93 -26.95
CA ASP A 129 18.54 9.44 -27.89
C ASP A 129 18.01 8.08 -27.41
N LEU A 130 16.74 8.06 -27.00
CA LEU A 130 16.06 6.87 -26.51
C LEU A 130 15.11 6.36 -27.57
N ASN A 131 15.15 5.06 -27.83
CA ASN A 131 14.11 4.42 -28.61
C ASN A 131 12.85 4.22 -27.74
N ILE A 132 11.91 5.15 -27.85
CA ILE A 132 10.61 5.09 -27.14
C ILE A 132 9.54 4.32 -27.94
N SER A 133 9.83 3.81 -29.15
CA SER A 133 8.85 3.08 -29.97
C SER A 133 8.20 1.89 -29.27
N PRO A 134 8.87 1.13 -28.37
CA PRO A 134 8.24 0.05 -27.63
C PRO A 134 7.17 0.52 -26.61
N LEU A 135 7.17 1.81 -26.25
CA LEU A 135 6.13 2.37 -25.36
C LEU A 135 4.80 2.61 -26.09
N GLY A 136 4.80 2.52 -27.44
CA GLY A 136 3.63 2.78 -28.26
C GLY A 136 3.43 4.28 -28.57
N ALA A 137 2.23 4.62 -29.07
CA ALA A 137 1.91 5.99 -29.47
C ALA A 137 1.75 6.96 -28.27
N LYS A 138 1.39 6.42 -27.13
CA LYS A 138 1.22 7.16 -25.88
C LYS A 138 1.80 6.36 -24.71
N PHE A 139 2.33 7.05 -23.73
CA PHE A 139 2.90 6.45 -22.52
C PHE A 139 2.70 7.37 -21.30
N SER A 140 2.90 6.84 -20.11
CA SER A 140 2.89 7.62 -18.87
C SER A 140 4.31 7.90 -18.42
N VAL A 141 4.54 9.07 -17.84
CA VAL A 141 5.77 9.46 -17.15
C VAL A 141 5.46 9.54 -15.66
N LYS A 142 6.21 8.78 -14.85
CA LYS A 142 5.96 8.67 -13.40
C LYS A 142 7.29 8.84 -12.65
N PRO A 143 7.36 9.66 -11.58
CA PRO A 143 8.51 9.62 -10.68
C PRO A 143 8.58 8.25 -10.00
N ALA A 144 9.78 7.78 -9.68
CA ALA A 144 9.97 6.50 -9.01
C ALA A 144 9.33 6.49 -7.62
N ARG A 145 9.38 7.60 -6.91
CA ARG A 145 8.73 7.80 -5.62
C ARG A 145 7.63 8.84 -5.75
N GLY A 146 6.49 8.59 -5.13
CA GLY A 146 5.32 9.46 -5.15
C GLY A 146 4.03 8.64 -5.03
N GLY A 147 3.05 9.18 -4.32
CA GLY A 147 1.71 8.62 -4.11
C GLY A 147 0.65 9.53 -4.70
N GLY A 148 -0.61 9.07 -4.75
CA GLY A 148 -1.75 9.90 -5.14
C GLY A 148 -1.70 10.48 -6.55
N GLY A 149 -0.84 9.96 -7.44
CA GLY A 149 -0.67 10.48 -8.81
C GLY A 149 0.19 11.74 -8.92
N GLU A 150 0.84 12.18 -7.84
CA GLU A 150 1.72 13.34 -7.87
C GLU A 150 2.88 13.14 -8.86
N GLY A 151 3.11 14.13 -9.73
CA GLY A 151 4.16 14.07 -10.76
C GLY A 151 3.91 13.05 -11.87
N VAL A 152 2.73 12.41 -11.91
CA VAL A 152 2.36 11.50 -13.00
C VAL A 152 1.76 12.28 -14.16
N ARG A 153 2.33 12.11 -15.34
CA ARG A 153 1.76 12.64 -16.58
C ARG A 153 1.41 11.50 -17.53
N ASN A 154 0.15 11.42 -17.86
CA ASN A 154 -0.38 10.44 -18.82
C ASN A 154 -0.42 11.01 -20.25
N GLU A 155 -0.57 10.12 -21.23
CA GLU A 155 -0.74 10.48 -22.65
C GLU A 155 0.41 11.28 -23.25
N VAL A 156 1.63 11.08 -22.73
CA VAL A 156 2.85 11.64 -23.31
C VAL A 156 3.16 10.96 -24.64
N THR A 157 3.57 11.71 -25.64
CA THR A 157 3.84 11.20 -27.01
C THR A 157 5.26 11.48 -27.48
N ARG A 158 6.00 12.38 -26.81
CA ARG A 158 7.32 12.85 -27.25
C ARG A 158 8.30 12.89 -26.10
N LEU A 159 9.57 12.66 -26.44
CA LEU A 159 10.66 12.67 -25.44
C LEU A 159 10.92 14.09 -24.89
N GLU A 160 10.62 15.15 -25.66
CA GLU A 160 10.75 16.54 -25.18
C GLU A 160 9.90 16.82 -23.96
N ASP A 161 8.69 16.26 -23.91
CA ASP A 161 7.77 16.41 -22.78
C ASP A 161 8.34 15.76 -21.51
N VAL A 162 9.06 14.64 -21.64
CA VAL A 162 9.72 13.93 -20.54
C VAL A 162 10.78 14.77 -19.83
N ARG A 163 11.49 15.62 -20.58
CA ARG A 163 12.54 16.48 -20.01
C ARG A 163 11.97 17.47 -18.99
N GLY A 164 10.79 18.05 -19.31
CA GLY A 164 10.11 18.96 -18.39
C GLY A 164 9.64 18.25 -17.10
N GLU A 165 9.06 17.05 -17.24
CA GLU A 165 8.57 16.28 -16.10
C GLU A 165 9.69 15.86 -15.15
N ARG A 166 10.85 15.43 -15.68
CA ARG A 166 12.01 15.05 -14.85
C ARG A 166 12.59 16.20 -14.03
N ALA A 167 12.36 17.44 -14.41
CA ALA A 167 12.81 18.59 -13.66
C ALA A 167 11.92 18.91 -12.45
N VAL A 168 10.73 18.30 -12.34
CA VAL A 168 9.82 18.50 -11.20
C VAL A 168 10.38 17.88 -9.91
N PHE A 169 10.90 16.64 -10.01
CA PHE A 169 11.61 15.95 -8.93
C PHE A 169 13.00 15.54 -9.42
N PRO A 170 13.95 16.47 -9.48
CA PRO A 170 15.21 16.30 -10.23
C PRO A 170 16.14 15.25 -9.60
N GLU A 171 15.96 14.89 -8.35
CA GLU A 171 16.72 13.85 -7.64
C GLU A 171 16.16 12.44 -7.87
N GLN A 172 14.97 12.29 -8.48
CA GLN A 172 14.32 11.01 -8.65
C GLN A 172 14.58 10.38 -10.02
N GLN A 173 14.60 9.05 -10.04
CA GLN A 173 14.43 8.29 -11.28
C GLN A 173 13.00 8.44 -11.80
N TYR A 174 12.81 8.22 -13.08
CA TYR A 174 11.49 8.28 -13.72
C TYR A 174 11.22 7.02 -14.53
N LEU A 175 9.97 6.58 -14.51
CA LEU A 175 9.47 5.48 -15.32
C LEU A 175 8.71 6.05 -16.53
N LEU A 176 9.11 5.65 -17.73
CA LEU A 176 8.29 5.79 -18.94
C LEU A 176 7.56 4.48 -19.13
N GLN A 177 6.26 4.44 -18.89
CA GLN A 177 5.48 3.21 -18.89
C GLN A 177 4.48 3.22 -20.04
N ALA A 178 4.51 2.17 -20.88
CA ALA A 178 3.59 1.98 -21.99
C ALA A 178 2.13 2.06 -21.50
N HIS A 179 1.28 2.69 -22.31
CA HIS A 179 -0.15 2.72 -22.05
C HIS A 179 -0.74 1.31 -22.08
N VAL A 180 -1.60 0.99 -21.11
CA VAL A 180 -2.30 -0.28 -21.03
C VAL A 180 -3.75 -0.09 -21.44
N ALA A 181 -4.18 -0.85 -22.47
CA ALA A 181 -5.58 -0.93 -22.86
C ALA A 181 -6.18 -2.23 -22.28
N PRO A 182 -7.00 -2.17 -21.23
CA PRO A 182 -7.64 -3.35 -20.68
C PRO A 182 -8.73 -3.85 -21.62
N ARG A 183 -8.94 -5.17 -21.65
CA ARG A 183 -10.12 -5.73 -22.34
C ARG A 183 -11.39 -5.41 -21.56
N MET A 184 -12.54 -5.57 -22.21
CA MET A 184 -13.83 -5.46 -21.51
C MET A 184 -14.19 -6.79 -20.83
N LEU A 185 -14.64 -6.71 -19.58
CA LEU A 185 -15.10 -7.85 -18.78
C LEU A 185 -16.35 -7.46 -18.01
N HIS A 186 -17.45 -8.20 -18.16
CA HIS A 186 -18.74 -7.91 -17.50
C HIS A 186 -19.25 -6.46 -17.69
N GLY A 187 -18.92 -5.84 -18.81
CA GLY A 187 -19.32 -4.45 -19.12
C GLY A 187 -18.40 -3.36 -18.53
N TYR A 188 -17.34 -3.75 -17.83
CA TYR A 188 -16.32 -2.86 -17.29
C TYR A 188 -14.98 -3.03 -18.03
N PRO A 189 -14.15 -1.99 -18.16
CA PRO A 189 -12.73 -2.17 -18.44
C PRO A 189 -12.12 -3.11 -17.38
N ALA A 190 -11.39 -4.14 -17.82
CA ALA A 190 -10.79 -5.12 -16.91
C ALA A 190 -9.55 -4.53 -16.21
N TRP A 191 -9.78 -3.47 -15.45
CA TRP A 191 -8.83 -2.82 -14.55
C TRP A 191 -9.27 -3.06 -13.12
N PHE A 192 -8.35 -3.48 -12.28
CA PHE A 192 -8.65 -3.95 -10.93
C PHE A 192 -7.77 -3.22 -9.92
N ARG A 193 -8.36 -2.87 -8.79
CA ARG A 193 -7.63 -2.59 -7.57
C ARG A 193 -7.77 -3.77 -6.64
N VAL A 194 -6.65 -4.33 -6.23
CA VAL A 194 -6.63 -5.51 -5.37
C VAL A 194 -5.99 -5.13 -4.05
N ILE A 195 -6.70 -5.36 -2.95
CA ILE A 195 -6.21 -5.12 -1.60
C ILE A 195 -5.76 -6.45 -1.00
N HIS A 196 -4.53 -6.49 -0.50
CA HIS A 196 -3.99 -7.58 0.30
C HIS A 196 -3.98 -7.19 1.78
N CYS A 197 -4.46 -8.09 2.65
CA CYS A 197 -4.34 -7.95 4.08
C CYS A 197 -4.02 -9.32 4.69
N LEU A 198 -2.77 -9.52 5.14
CA LEU A 198 -2.37 -10.73 5.88
C LEU A 198 -2.81 -12.04 5.20
N GLY A 199 -2.63 -12.12 3.89
CA GLY A 199 -3.00 -13.28 3.05
C GLY A 199 -4.46 -13.29 2.57
N GLU A 200 -5.36 -12.47 3.11
CA GLU A 200 -6.66 -12.22 2.50
C GLU A 200 -6.53 -11.25 1.34
N ILE A 201 -7.26 -11.50 0.26
CA ILE A 201 -7.15 -10.74 -0.99
C ILE A 201 -8.55 -10.35 -1.44
N HIS A 202 -8.74 -9.05 -1.65
CA HIS A 202 -10.01 -8.42 -2.00
C HIS A 202 -9.88 -7.73 -3.38
N PRO A 203 -10.15 -8.43 -4.49
CA PRO A 203 -10.15 -7.83 -5.82
C PRO A 203 -11.47 -7.11 -6.09
N SER A 204 -11.39 -5.95 -6.72
CA SER A 204 -12.54 -5.18 -7.21
C SER A 204 -12.22 -4.63 -8.60
N PHE A 205 -13.24 -4.37 -9.43
CA PHE A 205 -13.07 -3.48 -10.57
C PHE A 205 -12.70 -2.09 -10.06
N TRP A 206 -11.89 -1.39 -10.82
CA TRP A 206 -11.38 -0.06 -10.51
C TRP A 206 -11.52 0.87 -11.71
N ASP A 207 -12.24 1.95 -11.55
CA ASP A 207 -12.30 2.98 -12.57
C ASP A 207 -11.15 3.98 -12.34
N VAL A 208 -10.19 3.99 -13.25
CA VAL A 208 -8.98 4.84 -13.16
C VAL A 208 -9.25 6.33 -13.30
N THR A 209 -10.45 6.71 -13.74
CA THR A 209 -10.84 8.12 -13.93
C THR A 209 -11.59 8.66 -12.72
N THR A 210 -12.55 7.89 -12.22
CA THR A 210 -13.41 8.29 -11.10
C THR A 210 -12.93 7.76 -9.75
N HIS A 211 -12.00 6.81 -9.77
CA HIS A 211 -11.48 6.10 -8.59
C HIS A 211 -12.58 5.30 -7.84
N VAL A 212 -13.62 4.89 -8.55
CA VAL A 212 -14.73 4.15 -7.96
C VAL A 212 -14.49 2.65 -8.05
N TYR A 213 -14.69 1.97 -6.93
CA TYR A 213 -14.72 0.51 -6.87
C TYR A 213 -16.07 -0.03 -7.31
N SER A 214 -16.03 -1.14 -8.06
CA SER A 214 -17.23 -1.92 -8.41
C SER A 214 -17.01 -3.39 -8.09
N PRO A 215 -18.08 -4.13 -7.69
CA PRO A 215 -17.95 -5.53 -7.31
C PRO A 215 -17.42 -6.39 -8.45
N LEU A 216 -16.46 -7.28 -8.15
CA LEU A 216 -16.03 -8.34 -9.05
C LEU A 216 -16.75 -9.62 -8.65
N PRO A 217 -17.47 -10.31 -9.58
CA PRO A 217 -18.09 -11.60 -9.30
C PRO A 217 -17.06 -12.63 -8.78
N GLN A 218 -17.38 -13.32 -7.68
CA GLN A 218 -16.44 -14.24 -7.01
C GLN A 218 -16.11 -15.47 -7.84
N ASP A 219 -17.02 -15.91 -8.70
CA ASP A 219 -16.88 -17.02 -9.63
C ASP A 219 -16.20 -16.63 -10.95
N SER A 220 -15.77 -15.38 -11.08
CA SER A 220 -15.03 -14.91 -12.24
C SER A 220 -13.68 -15.62 -12.35
N THR A 221 -13.35 -16.17 -13.53
CA THR A 221 -12.07 -16.84 -13.79
C THR A 221 -10.88 -15.93 -13.46
N VAL A 222 -11.00 -14.62 -13.72
CA VAL A 222 -9.95 -13.63 -13.42
C VAL A 222 -9.72 -13.47 -11.91
N SER A 223 -10.72 -13.76 -11.08
CA SER A 223 -10.59 -13.61 -9.62
C SER A 223 -9.47 -14.48 -9.04
N ASN A 224 -9.32 -15.70 -9.56
CA ASN A 224 -8.24 -16.61 -9.14
C ASN A 224 -6.87 -16.10 -9.60
N ASP A 225 -6.76 -15.63 -10.84
CA ASP A 225 -5.50 -15.10 -11.39
C ASP A 225 -5.05 -13.85 -10.65
N LEU A 226 -5.99 -12.95 -10.32
CA LEU A 226 -5.73 -11.78 -9.47
C LEU A 226 -5.17 -12.18 -8.09
N ARG A 227 -5.75 -13.23 -7.47
CA ARG A 227 -5.26 -13.75 -6.19
C ARG A 227 -3.85 -14.33 -6.30
N ILE A 228 -3.55 -15.05 -7.37
CA ILE A 228 -2.21 -15.62 -7.61
C ILE A 228 -1.19 -14.51 -7.76
N VAL A 229 -1.46 -13.53 -8.65
CA VAL A 229 -0.53 -12.41 -8.88
C VAL A 229 -0.34 -11.58 -7.62
N THR A 230 -1.42 -11.30 -6.86
CA THR A 230 -1.32 -10.54 -5.61
C THR A 230 -0.50 -11.27 -4.55
N LYS A 231 -0.57 -12.60 -4.46
CA LYS A 231 0.30 -13.39 -3.57
C LYS A 231 1.77 -13.29 -3.97
N LEU A 232 2.08 -13.26 -5.27
CA LEU A 232 3.45 -13.04 -5.75
C LEU A 232 3.93 -11.63 -5.38
N ILE A 233 3.08 -10.61 -5.57
CA ILE A 233 3.40 -9.24 -5.15
C ILE A 233 3.67 -9.20 -3.64
N ALA A 234 2.81 -9.82 -2.81
CA ALA A 234 3.01 -9.90 -1.36
C ALA A 234 4.33 -10.58 -0.97
N ALA A 235 4.71 -11.63 -1.68
CA ALA A 235 6.00 -12.31 -1.45
C ALA A 235 7.20 -11.41 -1.83
N VAL A 236 7.06 -10.56 -2.83
CA VAL A 236 8.11 -9.62 -3.27
C VAL A 236 8.23 -8.42 -2.34
N CYS A 237 7.12 -7.77 -1.98
CA CYS A 237 7.14 -6.58 -1.12
C CYS A 237 7.23 -6.91 0.38
N GLN A 238 6.78 -8.10 0.79
CA GLN A 238 6.75 -8.56 2.19
C GLN A 238 5.91 -7.66 3.12
N LEU A 239 4.89 -7.01 2.56
CA LEU A 239 3.96 -6.16 3.31
C LEU A 239 2.73 -6.95 3.74
N ASP A 240 2.26 -6.68 4.95
CA ASP A 240 1.04 -7.27 5.51
C ASP A 240 -0.23 -6.65 4.92
N LEU A 241 -0.19 -5.36 4.58
CA LEU A 241 -1.33 -4.57 4.11
C LEU A 241 -0.90 -3.65 2.97
N PHE A 242 -1.44 -3.84 1.77
CA PHE A 242 -1.16 -2.98 0.62
C PHE A 242 -2.25 -3.12 -0.45
N SER A 243 -2.25 -2.24 -1.44
CA SER A 243 -3.02 -2.42 -2.66
C SER A 243 -2.14 -2.34 -3.90
N SER A 244 -2.60 -2.98 -5.00
CA SER A 244 -1.99 -2.90 -6.32
C SER A 244 -3.04 -2.67 -7.38
N GLU A 245 -2.66 -2.05 -8.51
CA GLU A 245 -3.50 -1.95 -9.68
C GLU A 245 -3.06 -2.93 -10.76
N LEU A 246 -3.98 -3.76 -11.19
CA LEU A 246 -3.78 -4.79 -12.20
C LEU A 246 -4.71 -4.56 -13.38
N ALA A 247 -4.23 -4.78 -14.59
CA ALA A 247 -5.05 -4.70 -15.80
C ALA A 247 -4.95 -6.00 -16.61
N LEU A 248 -6.09 -6.50 -17.07
CA LEU A 248 -6.17 -7.67 -17.95
C LEU A 248 -6.27 -7.21 -19.41
N THR A 249 -5.26 -7.53 -20.20
CA THR A 249 -5.15 -7.14 -21.60
C THR A 249 -5.93 -8.09 -22.51
N GLU A 250 -6.12 -7.70 -23.78
CA GLU A 250 -6.83 -8.52 -24.79
C GLU A 250 -6.13 -9.86 -25.06
N ASP A 251 -4.82 -9.92 -24.94
CA ASP A 251 -4.04 -11.16 -25.08
C ASP A 251 -4.05 -12.04 -23.80
N GLY A 252 -4.83 -11.67 -22.80
CA GLY A 252 -5.06 -12.45 -21.59
C GLY A 252 -3.99 -12.33 -20.52
N ARG A 253 -3.06 -11.38 -20.63
CA ARG A 253 -2.05 -11.12 -19.58
C ARG A 253 -2.59 -10.18 -18.52
N LEU A 254 -2.33 -10.50 -17.26
CA LEU A 254 -2.49 -9.57 -16.14
C LEU A 254 -1.19 -8.78 -15.96
N LEU A 255 -1.28 -7.47 -16.10
CA LEU A 255 -0.15 -6.54 -15.92
C LEU A 255 -0.32 -5.78 -14.61
N ALA A 256 0.72 -5.74 -13.79
CA ALA A 256 0.81 -4.84 -12.64
C ALA A 256 1.19 -3.43 -13.15
N VAL A 257 0.28 -2.48 -13.00
CA VAL A 257 0.42 -1.12 -13.56
C VAL A 257 0.85 -0.12 -12.50
N ASP A 258 0.21 -0.16 -11.31
CA ASP A 258 0.69 0.53 -10.12
C ASP A 258 1.02 -0.53 -9.07
N TYR A 259 2.30 -0.57 -8.66
CA TYR A 259 2.88 -1.78 -8.11
C TYR A 259 2.42 -2.06 -6.68
N VAL A 260 2.75 -1.16 -5.76
CA VAL A 260 2.44 -1.29 -4.34
C VAL A 260 2.07 0.07 -3.77
N ASN A 261 0.89 0.17 -3.18
CA ASN A 261 0.43 1.35 -2.48
C ASN A 261 0.33 1.05 -0.99
N ASP A 262 1.07 1.81 -0.17
CA ASP A 262 1.09 1.79 1.28
C ASP A 262 1.48 3.20 1.79
N PRO A 263 0.72 3.79 2.71
CA PRO A 263 -0.57 3.32 3.24
C PRO A 263 -1.70 3.40 2.19
N ILE A 264 -2.62 2.45 2.24
CA ILE A 264 -3.79 2.44 1.35
C ILE A 264 -4.89 3.37 1.88
N ASP A 265 -5.65 3.98 0.96
CA ASP A 265 -6.89 4.66 1.31
C ASP A 265 -7.92 3.64 1.82
N LEU A 266 -8.41 3.84 3.05
CA LEU A 266 -9.42 3.00 3.70
C LEU A 266 -10.69 3.79 4.05
N ARG A 267 -10.94 4.92 3.37
CA ARG A 267 -12.22 5.61 3.45
C ARG A 267 -13.35 4.66 3.07
N LEU A 268 -14.45 4.72 3.81
CA LEU A 268 -15.63 3.89 3.52
C LEU A 268 -16.36 4.42 2.27
N GLN A 269 -16.74 3.52 1.38
CA GLN A 269 -17.49 3.89 0.17
C GLN A 269 -18.86 4.51 0.50
N SER A 270 -19.46 4.13 1.64
CA SER A 270 -20.68 4.79 2.15
C SER A 270 -20.48 6.25 2.56
N GLN A 271 -19.24 6.71 2.75
CA GLN A 271 -18.90 8.08 3.15
C GLN A 271 -18.25 8.88 2.03
N ALA A 272 -17.54 8.21 1.11
CA ALA A 272 -16.90 8.81 -0.05
C ALA A 272 -17.07 7.89 -1.25
N ALA A 273 -17.64 8.37 -2.35
CA ALA A 273 -17.97 7.54 -3.52
C ALA A 273 -16.76 6.76 -4.08
N ASP A 274 -15.56 7.32 -3.95
CA ASP A 274 -14.26 6.75 -4.32
C ASP A 274 -13.58 5.98 -3.18
N GLY A 275 -14.27 5.80 -2.04
CA GLY A 275 -13.80 5.00 -0.92
C GLY A 275 -13.86 3.49 -1.21
N VAL A 276 -13.20 2.71 -0.35
CA VAL A 276 -13.19 1.24 -0.41
C VAL A 276 -14.55 0.70 0.05
N PRO A 277 -15.11 -0.34 -0.59
CA PRO A 277 -16.35 -0.98 -0.13
C PRO A 277 -16.31 -1.31 1.36
N ASP A 278 -17.35 -0.92 2.09
CA ASP A 278 -17.41 -1.01 3.56
C ASP A 278 -17.17 -2.42 4.09
N GLU A 279 -17.64 -3.44 3.36
CA GLU A 279 -17.42 -4.84 3.69
C GLU A 279 -15.92 -5.23 3.61
N ILE A 280 -15.16 -4.66 2.67
CA ILE A 280 -13.72 -4.89 2.54
C ILE A 280 -12.98 -4.22 3.70
N VAL A 281 -13.28 -2.96 4.03
CA VAL A 281 -12.67 -2.27 5.18
C VAL A 281 -12.98 -2.99 6.49
N SER A 282 -14.22 -3.48 6.64
CA SER A 282 -14.63 -4.29 7.79
C SER A 282 -13.88 -5.64 7.85
N ALA A 283 -13.64 -6.29 6.71
CA ALA A 283 -12.85 -7.53 6.65
C ALA A 283 -11.39 -7.28 7.05
N ILE A 284 -10.77 -6.21 6.53
CA ILE A 284 -9.41 -5.77 6.88
C ILE A 284 -9.30 -5.53 8.39
N SER A 285 -10.25 -4.78 8.98
CA SER A 285 -10.25 -4.48 10.43
C SER A 285 -10.31 -5.76 11.25
N ARG A 286 -11.18 -6.71 10.90
CA ARG A 286 -11.26 -8.03 11.57
C ARG A 286 -9.97 -8.83 11.40
N LYS A 287 -9.39 -8.84 10.19
CA LYS A 287 -8.18 -9.60 9.91
C LYS A 287 -6.96 -9.09 10.70
N LEU A 288 -6.81 -7.78 10.83
CA LEU A 288 -5.79 -7.16 11.66
C LEU A 288 -5.96 -7.60 13.13
N VAL A 289 -7.18 -7.54 13.65
CA VAL A 289 -7.48 -7.96 15.03
C VAL A 289 -7.27 -9.45 15.26
N ASP A 290 -7.65 -10.32 14.31
CA ASP A 290 -7.40 -11.77 14.41
C ASP A 290 -5.89 -12.08 14.43
N ALA A 291 -5.08 -11.29 13.73
CA ALA A 291 -3.63 -11.43 13.75
C ALA A 291 -2.98 -11.08 15.10
N LEU A 292 -3.57 -10.14 15.86
CA LEU A 292 -3.11 -9.84 17.23
C LEU A 292 -3.27 -11.06 18.14
N LEU A 293 -4.43 -11.72 18.06
CA LEU A 293 -4.72 -12.91 18.86
C LEU A 293 -3.87 -14.15 18.52
N ALA A 294 -3.42 -14.23 17.26
CA ALA A 294 -2.54 -15.32 16.83
C ALA A 294 -1.12 -15.16 17.41
N SER A 295 -0.63 -13.93 17.53
CA SER A 295 0.70 -13.63 18.11
C SER A 295 0.76 -13.98 19.60
N GLU A 296 -0.28 -13.66 20.37
CA GLU A 296 -0.33 -13.98 21.81
C GLU A 296 -0.32 -15.49 22.11
N LYS A 297 -0.95 -16.29 21.22
CA LYS A 297 -0.96 -17.75 21.39
C LYS A 297 0.40 -18.38 21.14
N SER A 298 1.22 -17.81 20.26
CA SER A 298 2.57 -18.30 19.98
C SER A 298 3.53 -18.00 21.14
N GLU A 299 3.43 -16.84 21.77
CA GLU A 299 4.24 -16.48 22.94
C GLU A 299 3.88 -17.32 24.18
N GLY A 300 2.59 -17.53 24.45
CA GLY A 300 2.12 -18.34 25.59
C GLY A 300 2.41 -19.84 25.47
N SER A 301 2.79 -20.37 24.30
CA SER A 301 3.18 -21.77 24.13
C SER A 301 4.66 -22.02 24.47
N TYR A 302 5.53 -21.05 24.25
CA TYR A 302 6.96 -21.15 24.59
C TYR A 302 7.20 -21.09 26.11
N GLU A 303 6.38 -20.39 26.88
CA GLU A 303 6.50 -20.34 28.35
C GLU A 303 6.06 -21.64 29.04
N ARG A 304 5.25 -22.49 28.38
CA ARG A 304 4.74 -23.74 28.98
C ARG A 304 5.65 -24.97 28.73
N GLU A 305 6.56 -24.91 27.78
CA GLU A 305 7.50 -26.00 27.49
C GLU A 305 8.84 -25.83 28.20
N GLY A 306 9.04 -24.75 28.95
CA GLY A 306 10.26 -24.44 29.70
C GLY A 306 10.19 -24.69 31.22
N CYS A 307 9.21 -25.44 31.73
CA CYS A 307 9.13 -25.85 33.16
C CYS A 307 9.32 -27.34 33.34
#